data_f2df0907e779a4a12f88044e71a8190f
#
_entry.id   f2df0907e779a4a12f88044e71a8190f
#
_cell.length_a   1.000
_cell.length_b   1.000
_cell.length_c   1.000
_cell.angle_alpha   90.00
_cell.angle_beta   90.00
_cell.angle_gamma   90.00
#
_symmetry.space_group_name_H-M   'P 1'
#
loop_
_entity.id
_entity.type
_entity.pdbx_description
1 polymer ?
#
loop_
_entity_poly.entity_id
_entity_poly.type
_entity_poly.pdbx_seq_one_letter_code
_entity_poly.pdbx_strand_id
1 'polypeptide(L)'
;YVLQDNKVIRIEVNEGSYKPYYLKSKGIKPSGVYVRQGASSVQASPNQIRQMIKDSDGDIFEEIRSLEQNLTFDAAKAAFQRYGVEFSAEKYRALGITRNDVYTNLALLISDQCLHTTKIAVFNDESCTEFRDSKEFGGSVFKQFEGSVNYLALCNKTVSTIKGLVRT
;
A
#
# COMPACT_ATOMS: atom_id res chain seq x y z
N TYR A 1 17.23 -9.91 -42.26
CA TYR A 1 16.85 -10.75 -43.39
C TYR A 1 16.64 -9.90 -44.63
N VAL A 2 17.10 -10.41 -45.80
CA VAL A 2 16.79 -9.79 -47.09
C VAL A 2 15.72 -10.68 -47.75
N LEU A 3 14.56 -10.11 -48.05
CA LEU A 3 13.48 -10.74 -48.78
C LEU A 3 13.30 -9.98 -50.11
N GLN A 4 13.55 -10.65 -51.22
CA GLN A 4 13.32 -10.09 -52.58
C GLN A 4 13.90 -8.68 -52.77
N ASP A 5 15.19 -8.49 -52.56
CA ASP A 5 15.92 -7.21 -52.63
C ASP A 5 15.48 -6.12 -51.67
N ASN A 6 14.52 -6.36 -50.78
CA ASN A 6 14.10 -5.42 -49.72
C ASN A 6 14.82 -5.75 -48.40
N LYS A 7 15.40 -4.74 -47.80
CA LYS A 7 15.94 -4.83 -46.41
C LYS A 7 14.78 -4.76 -45.44
N VAL A 8 14.62 -5.78 -44.59
CA VAL A 8 13.62 -5.81 -43.52
C VAL A 8 14.28 -5.90 -42.15
N ILE A 9 13.72 -5.24 -41.19
CA ILE A 9 14.11 -5.33 -39.78
C ILE A 9 13.14 -6.30 -39.09
N ARG A 10 13.69 -7.40 -38.57
CA ARG A 10 12.92 -8.31 -37.70
C ARG A 10 13.25 -8.03 -36.26
N ILE A 11 12.21 -7.70 -35.45
CA ILE A 11 12.33 -7.52 -34.02
C ILE A 11 11.60 -8.67 -33.34
N GLU A 12 12.33 -9.47 -32.55
CA GLU A 12 11.73 -10.50 -31.70
C GLU A 12 11.60 -9.97 -30.29
N VAL A 13 10.38 -10.00 -29.76
CA VAL A 13 10.09 -9.57 -28.38
C VAL A 13 9.59 -10.79 -27.62
N ASN A 14 10.37 -11.23 -26.65
CA ASN A 14 9.97 -12.32 -25.76
C ASN A 14 9.08 -11.79 -24.64
N GLU A 15 8.15 -12.65 -24.19
CA GLU A 15 7.33 -12.38 -23.03
C GLU A 15 8.20 -12.41 -21.76
N GLY A 16 8.14 -11.37 -20.95
CA GLY A 16 8.81 -11.33 -19.66
C GLY A 16 7.89 -11.74 -18.52
N SER A 17 8.49 -12.06 -17.38
CA SER A 17 7.81 -12.66 -16.23
C SER A 17 6.98 -11.67 -15.40
N TYR A 18 7.21 -10.35 -15.55
CA TYR A 18 6.61 -9.34 -14.66
C TYR A 18 5.75 -8.35 -15.43
N LYS A 19 4.46 -8.63 -15.51
CA LYS A 19 3.46 -7.71 -16.08
C LYS A 19 2.84 -6.83 -15.01
N PRO A 20 2.36 -5.62 -15.37
CA PRO A 20 2.43 -4.98 -16.68
C PRO A 20 3.79 -4.31 -16.94
N TYR A 21 4.20 -4.23 -18.19
CA TYR A 21 5.27 -3.32 -18.60
C TYR A 21 4.72 -1.90 -18.64
N TYR A 22 5.53 -0.94 -18.19
CA TYR A 22 5.09 0.44 -18.10
C TYR A 22 6.19 1.44 -18.43
N LEU A 23 5.79 2.63 -18.83
CA LEU A 23 6.71 3.75 -19.02
C LEU A 23 7.18 4.25 -17.64
N LYS A 24 8.47 4.09 -17.34
CA LYS A 24 9.06 4.44 -16.03
C LYS A 24 8.74 5.87 -15.59
N SER A 25 8.74 6.82 -16.54
CA SER A 25 8.40 8.23 -16.28
C SER A 25 6.94 8.48 -15.90
N LYS A 26 6.04 7.53 -16.19
CA LYS A 26 4.60 7.67 -15.94
C LYS A 26 4.08 6.74 -14.84
N GLY A 27 4.85 5.71 -14.44
CA GLY A 27 4.46 4.76 -13.40
C GLY A 27 3.40 3.74 -13.84
N ILE A 28 2.98 2.89 -12.90
CA ILE A 28 2.00 1.81 -13.12
C ILE A 28 0.58 2.37 -13.02
N LYS A 29 0.13 3.06 -14.02
CA LYS A 29 -1.19 3.65 -14.15
C LYS A 29 -1.63 3.71 -15.61
N PRO A 30 -2.91 3.97 -15.94
CA PRO A 30 -3.38 3.96 -17.32
C PRO A 30 -2.52 4.75 -18.31
N SER A 31 -2.02 5.92 -17.91
CA SER A 31 -1.14 6.73 -18.76
C SER A 31 0.24 6.13 -19.01
N GLY A 32 0.66 5.14 -18.22
CA GLY A 32 1.97 4.48 -18.31
C GLY A 32 1.92 3.06 -18.85
N VAL A 33 0.76 2.40 -18.85
CA VAL A 33 0.58 1.00 -19.28
C VAL A 33 -0.24 0.95 -20.57
N TYR A 34 0.28 0.23 -21.56
CA TYR A 34 -0.37 0.08 -22.85
C TYR A 34 -0.56 -1.41 -23.18
N VAL A 35 -1.72 -1.73 -23.74
CA VAL A 35 -2.06 -3.08 -24.22
C VAL A 35 -2.40 -3.05 -25.69
N ARG A 36 -2.11 -4.14 -26.39
CA ARG A 36 -2.45 -4.29 -27.80
C ARG A 36 -3.91 -4.71 -27.94
N GLN A 37 -4.70 -3.93 -28.68
CA GLN A 37 -6.04 -4.29 -29.10
C GLN A 37 -6.13 -4.24 -30.62
N GLY A 38 -6.10 -5.42 -31.25
CA GLY A 38 -6.06 -5.53 -32.70
C GLY A 38 -4.85 -4.79 -33.32
N ALA A 39 -5.09 -3.82 -34.18
CA ALA A 39 -4.05 -3.04 -34.85
C ALA A 39 -3.52 -1.85 -34.01
N SER A 40 -4.11 -1.53 -32.86
CA SER A 40 -3.77 -0.34 -32.06
C SER A 40 -3.20 -0.70 -30.68
N SER A 41 -2.36 0.19 -30.15
CA SER A 41 -1.93 0.17 -28.75
C SER A 41 -2.75 1.19 -27.96
N VAL A 42 -3.49 0.72 -26.97
CA VAL A 42 -4.37 1.56 -26.14
C VAL A 42 -3.91 1.54 -24.69
N GLN A 43 -4.29 2.56 -23.93
CA GLN A 43 -4.01 2.58 -22.48
C GLN A 43 -4.80 1.48 -21.78
N ALA A 44 -4.15 0.74 -20.90
CA ALA A 44 -4.81 -0.26 -20.08
C ALA A 44 -5.73 0.40 -19.06
N SER A 45 -6.92 -0.17 -18.85
CA SER A 45 -7.80 0.25 -17.76
C SER A 45 -7.21 -0.12 -16.40
N PRO A 46 -7.62 0.56 -15.30
CA PRO A 46 -7.19 0.21 -13.95
C PRO A 46 -7.43 -1.27 -13.60
N ASN A 47 -8.54 -1.85 -14.05
CA ASN A 47 -8.87 -3.24 -13.81
C ASN A 47 -7.95 -4.21 -14.57
N GLN A 48 -7.59 -3.90 -15.82
CA GLN A 48 -6.62 -4.68 -16.57
C GLN A 48 -5.24 -4.63 -15.94
N ILE A 49 -4.81 -3.46 -15.43
CA ILE A 49 -3.54 -3.32 -14.70
C ILE A 49 -3.55 -4.21 -13.46
N ARG A 50 -4.61 -4.15 -12.64
CA ARG A 50 -4.75 -4.99 -11.44
C ARG A 50 -4.72 -6.48 -11.79
N GLN A 51 -5.42 -6.90 -12.85
CA GLN A 51 -5.43 -8.29 -13.28
C GLN A 51 -4.03 -8.75 -13.71
N MET A 52 -3.32 -7.96 -14.51
CA MET A 52 -1.96 -8.29 -14.93
C MET A 52 -0.98 -8.41 -13.75
N ILE A 53 -1.14 -7.57 -12.72
CA ILE A 53 -0.33 -7.66 -11.49
C ILE A 53 -0.66 -8.97 -10.75
N LYS A 54 -1.94 -9.27 -10.58
CA LYS A 54 -2.42 -10.49 -9.91
C LYS A 54 -1.92 -11.76 -10.59
N ASP A 55 -2.02 -11.80 -11.91
CA ASP A 55 -1.58 -12.93 -12.73
C ASP A 55 -0.05 -13.13 -12.65
N SER A 56 0.70 -12.05 -12.39
CA SER A 56 2.16 -12.07 -12.29
C SER A 56 2.66 -12.31 -10.86
N ASP A 57 2.07 -11.66 -9.88
CA ASP A 57 2.58 -11.57 -8.51
C ASP A 57 1.84 -12.51 -7.53
N GLY A 58 0.66 -13.02 -7.90
CA GLY A 58 -0.19 -13.88 -7.06
C GLY A 58 -1.27 -13.10 -6.32
N ASP A 59 -1.98 -13.78 -5.40
CA ASP A 59 -3.18 -13.27 -4.73
C ASP A 59 -2.93 -12.72 -3.31
N ILE A 60 -1.74 -12.86 -2.76
CA ILE A 60 -1.40 -12.38 -1.41
C ILE A 60 -1.16 -10.87 -1.48
N PHE A 61 -2.10 -10.09 -0.93
CA PHE A 61 -2.10 -8.63 -1.05
C PHE A 61 -0.76 -7.98 -0.67
N GLU A 62 -0.16 -8.42 0.44
CA GLU A 62 1.06 -7.85 0.97
C GLU A 62 2.27 -8.10 0.06
N GLU A 63 2.27 -9.20 -0.68
CA GLU A 63 3.37 -9.62 -1.56
C GLU A 63 3.26 -9.02 -2.96
N ILE A 64 2.06 -8.57 -3.36
CA ILE A 64 1.83 -7.94 -4.66
C ILE A 64 2.61 -6.62 -4.71
N ARG A 65 3.21 -6.32 -5.87
CA ARG A 65 3.88 -5.03 -6.09
C ARG A 65 2.93 -3.86 -5.89
N SER A 66 3.39 -2.85 -5.18
CA SER A 66 2.64 -1.60 -5.01
C SER A 66 2.55 -0.83 -6.33
N LEU A 67 1.42 -0.15 -6.54
CA LEU A 67 1.28 0.81 -7.64
C LEU A 67 2.09 2.08 -7.38
N GLU A 68 2.28 2.44 -6.10
CA GLU A 68 3.13 3.55 -5.69
C GLU A 68 4.53 3.02 -5.36
N GLN A 69 5.52 3.57 -6.04
CA GLN A 69 6.93 3.20 -5.89
C GLN A 69 7.79 4.32 -5.30
N ASN A 70 7.20 5.50 -5.04
CA ASN A 70 7.90 6.61 -4.44
C ASN A 70 7.56 6.70 -2.94
N LEU A 71 8.13 5.79 -2.15
CA LEU A 71 7.79 5.59 -0.74
C LEU A 71 8.89 6.09 0.20
N THR A 72 8.48 6.69 1.33
CA THR A 72 9.33 7.03 2.48
C THR A 72 8.88 6.26 3.72
N PHE A 73 9.79 6.06 4.67
CA PHE A 73 9.57 5.15 5.81
C PHE A 73 9.99 5.76 7.15
N ASP A 74 9.75 7.05 7.37
CA ASP A 74 10.22 7.72 8.59
C ASP A 74 9.51 7.17 9.83
N ALA A 75 8.20 6.94 9.75
CA ALA A 75 7.43 6.32 10.83
C ALA A 75 7.86 4.87 11.09
N ALA A 76 8.12 4.09 10.03
CA ALA A 76 8.60 2.72 10.15
C ALA A 76 9.99 2.68 10.81
N LYS A 77 10.93 3.51 10.36
CA LYS A 77 12.28 3.62 10.95
C LYS A 77 12.20 3.91 12.45
N ALA A 78 11.39 4.89 12.84
CA ALA A 78 11.21 5.24 14.25
C ALA A 78 10.62 4.09 15.07
N ALA A 79 9.63 3.36 14.51
CA ALA A 79 9.02 2.21 15.17
C ALA A 79 10.03 1.07 15.34
N PHE A 80 10.74 0.67 14.28
CA PHE A 80 11.75 -0.38 14.33
C PHE A 80 12.89 -0.05 15.30
N GLN A 81 13.37 1.19 15.30
CA GLN A 81 14.39 1.66 16.22
C GLN A 81 13.95 1.54 17.68
N ARG A 82 12.68 1.88 17.99
CA ARG A 82 12.12 1.76 19.35
C ARG A 82 12.16 0.33 19.88
N TYR A 83 12.00 -0.66 19.00
CA TYR A 83 12.04 -2.08 19.36
C TYR A 83 13.43 -2.73 19.17
N GLY A 84 14.46 -1.94 18.87
CA GLY A 84 15.82 -2.43 18.67
C GLY A 84 15.99 -3.29 17.43
N VAL A 85 15.11 -3.16 16.44
CA VAL A 85 15.16 -3.90 15.18
C VAL A 85 15.76 -3.00 14.10
N GLU A 86 16.72 -3.55 13.37
CA GLU A 86 17.36 -2.83 12.28
C GLU A 86 16.42 -2.75 11.06
N PHE A 87 16.21 -1.54 10.57
CA PHE A 87 15.45 -1.24 9.37
C PHE A 87 16.36 -0.55 8.35
N SER A 88 17.00 -1.35 7.51
CA SER A 88 17.93 -0.88 6.47
C SER A 88 17.53 -1.42 5.10
N ALA A 89 18.01 -0.76 4.04
CA ALA A 89 17.67 -1.14 2.65
C ALA A 89 18.09 -2.58 2.32
N GLU A 90 19.20 -3.06 2.91
CA GLU A 90 19.71 -4.42 2.73
C GLU A 90 18.73 -5.48 3.25
N LYS A 91 17.91 -5.12 4.23
CA LYS A 91 16.91 -6.02 4.85
C LYS A 91 15.54 -5.95 4.20
N TYR A 92 15.28 -5.00 3.31
CA TYR A 92 13.96 -4.81 2.69
C TYR A 92 13.42 -6.08 2.03
N ARG A 93 14.29 -6.82 1.34
CA ARG A 93 13.89 -8.09 0.71
C ARG A 93 13.51 -9.16 1.75
N ALA A 94 14.30 -9.30 2.81
CA ALA A 94 14.02 -10.27 3.87
C ALA A 94 12.75 -9.94 4.67
N LEU A 95 12.42 -8.64 4.79
CA LEU A 95 11.22 -8.14 5.44
C LEU A 95 9.99 -8.14 4.52
N GLY A 96 10.11 -8.56 3.25
CA GLY A 96 9.02 -8.54 2.30
C GLY A 96 8.64 -7.14 1.79
N ILE A 97 9.44 -6.11 2.09
CA ILE A 97 9.21 -4.73 1.67
C ILE A 97 9.48 -4.57 0.17
N THR A 98 10.50 -5.28 -0.34
CA THR A 98 10.80 -5.33 -1.77
C THR A 98 10.77 -6.75 -2.29
N ARG A 99 10.27 -6.89 -3.53
CA ARG A 99 10.33 -8.13 -4.33
C ARG A 99 10.72 -7.76 -5.74
N ASN A 100 11.78 -8.40 -6.28
CA ASN A 100 12.31 -8.07 -7.61
C ASN A 100 12.61 -6.57 -7.80
N ASP A 101 13.23 -5.96 -6.79
CA ASP A 101 13.66 -4.56 -6.76
C ASP A 101 12.51 -3.52 -6.87
N VAL A 102 11.27 -3.95 -6.64
CA VAL A 102 10.11 -3.05 -6.53
C VAL A 102 9.46 -3.18 -5.16
N TYR A 103 8.84 -2.10 -4.69
CA TYR A 103 8.10 -2.10 -3.43
C TYR A 103 6.80 -2.90 -3.53
N THR A 104 6.51 -3.66 -2.49
CA THR A 104 5.27 -4.43 -2.32
C THR A 104 4.18 -3.57 -1.66
N ASN A 105 2.94 -4.09 -1.60
CA ASN A 105 1.88 -3.44 -0.83
C ASN A 105 2.17 -3.42 0.68
N LEU A 106 2.95 -4.38 1.19
CA LEU A 106 3.46 -4.30 2.57
C LEU A 106 4.28 -3.02 2.77
N ALA A 107 5.16 -2.69 1.80
CA ALA A 107 5.91 -1.43 1.84
C ALA A 107 4.97 -0.21 1.87
N LEU A 108 3.92 -0.21 1.03
CA LEU A 108 2.92 0.87 1.03
C LEU A 108 2.22 1.02 2.38
N LEU A 109 1.81 -0.09 3.01
CA LEU A 109 1.14 -0.07 4.32
C LEU A 109 2.00 0.55 5.42
N ILE A 110 3.30 0.23 5.44
CA ILE A 110 4.23 0.76 6.46
C ILE A 110 4.83 2.11 6.08
N SER A 111 4.65 2.58 4.85
CA SER A 111 5.18 3.87 4.37
C SER A 111 4.42 5.07 4.92
N ASP A 112 5.05 6.25 4.83
CA ASP A 112 4.40 7.51 5.18
C ASP A 112 3.31 7.89 4.16
N GLN A 113 3.32 7.30 2.95
CA GLN A 113 2.34 7.47 1.87
C GLN A 113 1.18 6.48 1.93
N CYS A 114 1.01 5.71 3.00
CA CYS A 114 -0.09 4.77 3.14
C CYS A 114 -1.44 5.46 2.95
N LEU A 115 -2.24 4.98 1.99
CA LEU A 115 -3.57 5.51 1.67
C LEU A 115 -4.69 4.87 2.50
N HIS A 116 -4.39 3.75 3.16
CA HIS A 116 -5.34 3.07 4.03
C HIS A 116 -5.43 3.78 5.37
N THR A 117 -6.62 3.81 5.95
CA THR A 117 -6.88 4.48 7.22
C THR A 117 -7.55 3.54 8.21
N THR A 118 -7.30 3.75 9.48
CA THR A 118 -8.03 3.09 10.58
C THR A 118 -9.10 4.04 11.09
N LYS A 119 -10.35 3.57 11.13
CA LYS A 119 -11.49 4.32 11.65
C LYS A 119 -12.01 3.66 12.90
N ILE A 120 -12.18 4.45 13.95
CA ILE A 120 -12.75 4.02 15.24
C ILE A 120 -14.02 4.81 15.47
N ALA A 121 -15.12 4.11 15.75
CA ALA A 121 -16.37 4.70 16.21
C ALA A 121 -16.62 4.28 17.65
N VAL A 122 -17.10 5.21 18.46
CA VAL A 122 -17.46 5.01 19.87
C VAL A 122 -18.96 5.22 20.03
N PHE A 123 -19.62 4.26 20.66
CA PHE A 123 -21.04 4.31 20.96
C PHE A 123 -21.26 4.35 22.48
N ASN A 124 -22.38 4.90 22.91
CA ASN A 124 -22.77 4.95 24.33
C ASN A 124 -23.41 3.66 24.81
N ASP A 125 -23.92 2.85 23.87
CA ASP A 125 -24.68 1.64 24.13
C ASP A 125 -24.08 0.42 23.40
N GLU A 126 -24.31 -0.78 23.95
CA GLU A 126 -23.84 -2.04 23.37
C GLU A 126 -24.51 -2.37 22.04
N SER A 127 -25.71 -1.85 21.77
CA SER A 127 -26.43 -2.04 20.51
C SER A 127 -25.90 -1.18 19.37
N CYS A 128 -24.89 -0.30 19.63
CA CYS A 128 -24.30 0.60 18.65
C CYS A 128 -25.34 1.51 17.96
N THR A 129 -26.39 1.90 18.67
CA THR A 129 -27.45 2.78 18.17
C THR A 129 -27.19 4.25 18.51
N GLU A 130 -26.53 4.50 19.62
CA GLU A 130 -26.26 5.84 20.13
C GLU A 130 -24.79 6.22 19.87
N PHE A 131 -24.54 6.87 18.74
CA PHE A 131 -23.21 7.32 18.33
C PHE A 131 -22.72 8.43 19.25
N ARG A 132 -21.48 8.30 19.73
CA ARG A 132 -20.82 9.27 20.62
C ARG A 132 -19.72 10.04 19.94
N ASP A 133 -18.77 9.35 19.30
CA ASP A 133 -17.57 9.97 18.72
C ASP A 133 -16.95 9.05 17.67
N SER A 134 -16.14 9.63 16.78
CA SER A 134 -15.31 8.87 15.84
C SER A 134 -13.97 9.53 15.61
N LYS A 135 -12.98 8.71 15.29
CA LYS A 135 -11.65 9.16 14.93
C LYS A 135 -11.12 8.37 13.73
N GLU A 136 -10.46 9.06 12.82
CA GLU A 136 -9.77 8.46 11.70
C GLU A 136 -8.26 8.72 11.81
N PHE A 137 -7.46 7.67 11.57
CA PHE A 137 -6.01 7.70 11.61
C PHE A 137 -5.45 7.32 10.25
N GLY A 138 -4.57 8.13 9.69
CA GLY A 138 -3.92 7.93 8.39
C GLY A 138 -2.40 7.89 8.49
N GLY A 139 -1.75 7.76 7.32
CA GLY A 139 -0.32 7.57 7.18
C GLY A 139 0.12 6.14 7.50
N SER A 140 1.39 5.92 7.81
CA SER A 140 1.93 4.59 8.12
C SER A 140 1.07 3.83 9.14
N VAL A 141 0.91 2.52 8.94
CA VAL A 141 0.20 1.63 9.87
C VAL A 141 0.74 1.73 11.31
N PHE A 142 2.02 2.04 11.49
CA PHE A 142 2.60 2.27 12.82
C PHE A 142 2.01 3.51 13.50
N LYS A 143 1.86 4.63 12.77
CA LYS A 143 1.19 5.84 13.29
C LYS A 143 -0.29 5.59 13.56
N GLN A 144 -0.96 4.87 12.67
CA GLN A 144 -2.36 4.52 12.85
C GLN A 144 -2.57 3.68 14.10
N PHE A 145 -1.73 2.66 14.32
CA PHE A 145 -1.78 1.80 15.49
C PHE A 145 -1.56 2.61 16.78
N GLU A 146 -0.49 3.40 16.85
CA GLU A 146 -0.17 4.22 18.04
C GLU A 146 -1.30 5.22 18.35
N GLY A 147 -1.80 5.92 17.32
CA GLY A 147 -2.94 6.84 17.45
C GLY A 147 -4.21 6.14 17.93
N SER A 148 -4.49 4.95 17.39
CA SER A 148 -5.66 4.14 17.77
C SER A 148 -5.59 3.68 19.20
N VAL A 149 -4.45 3.14 19.65
CA VAL A 149 -4.25 2.70 21.04
C VAL A 149 -4.40 3.86 22.02
N ASN A 150 -3.79 5.01 21.70
CA ASN A 150 -3.92 6.21 22.52
C ASN A 150 -5.37 6.70 22.64
N TYR A 151 -6.10 6.68 21.52
CA TYR A 151 -7.51 7.08 21.51
C TYR A 151 -8.38 6.11 22.31
N LEU A 152 -8.20 4.80 22.15
CA LEU A 152 -8.91 3.78 22.93
C LEU A 152 -8.62 3.91 24.42
N ALA A 153 -7.36 4.20 24.81
CA ALA A 153 -7.00 4.45 26.20
C ALA A 153 -7.72 5.68 26.79
N LEU A 154 -7.95 6.71 25.96
CA LEU A 154 -8.75 7.87 26.38
C LEU A 154 -10.23 7.52 26.55
N CYS A 155 -10.78 6.71 25.64
CA CYS A 155 -12.18 6.27 25.71
C CYS A 155 -12.45 5.33 26.89
N ASN A 156 -11.45 4.55 27.29
CA ASN A 156 -11.54 3.53 28.35
C ASN A 156 -11.27 4.11 29.77
N LYS A 157 -11.30 5.44 29.93
CA LYS A 157 -11.18 6.06 31.25
C LYS A 157 -12.45 5.79 32.05
N THR A 158 -12.27 5.30 33.27
CA THR A 158 -13.36 5.12 34.22
C THR A 158 -14.04 6.46 34.52
N VAL A 159 -15.34 6.57 34.31
CA VAL A 159 -16.12 7.74 34.67
C VAL A 159 -16.23 7.77 36.22
N SER A 160 -15.59 8.75 36.86
CA SER A 160 -15.79 8.98 38.30
C SER A 160 -16.71 10.16 38.46
N THR A 161 -17.79 9.98 39.24
CA THR A 161 -18.71 11.06 39.59
C THR A 161 -18.22 11.72 40.85
N ILE A 162 -18.00 13.05 40.80
CA ILE A 162 -17.67 13.84 41.97
C ILE A 162 -18.96 14.48 42.47
N LYS A 163 -19.41 14.09 43.68
CA LYS A 163 -20.50 14.76 44.40
C LYS A 163 -19.89 15.56 45.54
N GLY A 164 -19.81 16.88 45.37
CA GLY A 164 -19.16 17.77 46.34
C GLY A 164 -17.64 17.55 46.38
N LEU A 165 -17.09 17.37 47.60
CA LEU A 165 -15.65 17.13 47.81
C LEU A 165 -15.26 15.65 47.86
N VAL A 166 -16.21 14.73 47.63
CA VAL A 166 -15.99 13.29 47.74
C VAL A 166 -16.05 12.66 46.36
N ARG A 167 -15.00 11.90 46.02
CA ARG A 167 -14.93 11.06 44.82
C ARG A 167 -15.53 9.69 45.14
N THR A 168 -16.57 9.30 44.45
CA THR A 168 -17.19 7.96 44.48
C THR A 168 -16.87 7.19 43.22
#